data_7d485b95cc1f440bc90d2cbe5b93b6c8
#
_entry.id   7d485b95cc1f440bc90d2cbe5b93b6c8
#
_cell.length_a   1.000
_cell.length_b   1.000
_cell.length_c   1.000
_cell.angle_alpha   90.00
_cell.angle_beta   90.00
_cell.angle_gamma   90.00
#
_symmetry.space_group_name_H-M   'P 1'
#
loop_
_entity.id
_entity.type
_entity.pdbx_description
1 polymer ?
#
loop_
_entity_poly.entity_id
_entity_poly.type
_entity_poly.pdbx_seq_one_letter_code
_entity_poly.pdbx_strand_id
1 'polypeptide(L)'
;MFGDTEHDGVEERMPLDRLAAAHRGRPLHRDHRPERSGPLDADLAESPTSWGRWRFWATAYSLLILLTGTNLPTPLYRGYEVRFGFSPLVVTLIFAAYVAVLIPSLLVAGPLSDAVGRRRVLLPAVALAALGSLVFALAGGTGWLFVARVLQGLALGAASGPLTAALTELEPTGNRRKAALVSTVASVGGLGLGPVLAGLLAQYAPAPDVLPFAVEIVLLIPAAAAIMALPAASSRTRWRPRRPEIPASMRAIFATSGTVSFLAFAMVGLFLALIPTYVATLSGSKNLLLGGAAVALMLLCSALAQLLGYGKRARILELVGLPLLAAGLVLLALAGGLSSLPLLLVATVIGGTGQGLAFLGGLTAVNQAAPSDRHADVLSSFYVIIYLGVGLPVIGVGLLATLAGLLVAVQCFAVAAAVLCLVMLLVLARGHRRASAAIPSAATNTAAD
;
A
#
# COMPACT_ATOMS: atom_id res chain seq x y z
N MET A 1 20.64 71.06 20.46
CA MET A 1 21.83 71.08 21.32
C MET A 1 22.64 69.85 20.87
N PHE A 2 23.66 70.12 20.07
CA PHE A 2 24.99 69.51 19.94
C PHE A 2 25.03 67.97 19.93
N GLY A 3 25.74 67.31 19.01
CA GLY A 3 26.69 67.73 17.97
C GLY A 3 27.10 66.52 17.14
N ASP A 4 27.43 66.83 15.95
CA ASP A 4 28.13 66.04 14.94
C ASP A 4 29.45 65.45 15.43
N THR A 5 29.82 64.27 14.90
CA THR A 5 31.20 64.12 14.35
C THR A 5 31.23 62.98 13.32
N GLU A 6 31.43 63.37 12.04
CA GLU A 6 32.03 62.60 10.96
C GLU A 6 33.37 62.03 11.37
N HIS A 7 33.72 60.84 10.85
CA HIS A 7 35.08 60.56 10.43
C HIS A 7 35.12 59.60 9.25
N ASP A 8 35.57 60.16 8.14
CA ASP A 8 36.15 59.54 6.97
C ASP A 8 37.25 58.52 7.30
N GLY A 9 37.48 57.55 6.43
CA GLY A 9 38.67 56.69 6.48
C GLY A 9 38.75 55.62 5.41
N VAL A 10 38.96 56.06 4.17
CA VAL A 10 39.97 55.56 3.23
C VAL A 10 40.01 54.07 2.90
N GLU A 11 39.57 53.76 1.68
CA GLU A 11 39.95 52.63 0.86
C GLU A 11 41.48 52.54 0.69
N GLU A 12 42.10 51.44 1.06
CA GLU A 12 43.47 51.10 0.68
C GLU A 12 43.46 49.79 -0.15
N ARG A 13 43.51 49.97 -1.48
CA ARG A 13 43.79 48.91 -2.47
C ARG A 13 45.25 48.53 -2.40
N MET A 14 45.58 47.31 -2.07
CA MET A 14 46.93 46.76 -2.14
C MET A 14 47.19 46.09 -3.50
N PRO A 15 48.28 46.40 -4.21
CA PRO A 15 48.55 45.89 -5.55
C PRO A 15 49.15 44.48 -5.54
N LEU A 16 48.73 43.69 -6.55
CA LEU A 16 49.08 42.29 -6.84
C LEU A 16 50.47 42.14 -7.50
N ASP A 17 51.55 42.67 -6.93
CA ASP A 17 52.87 42.57 -7.62
C ASP A 17 54.08 42.32 -6.69
N ARG A 18 53.97 41.44 -5.69
CA ARG A 18 55.17 41.00 -4.97
C ARG A 18 55.04 39.57 -4.40
N LEU A 19 55.01 38.55 -5.27
CA LEU A 19 55.28 37.16 -4.87
C LEU A 19 55.87 36.32 -6.02
N ALA A 20 56.80 36.91 -6.75
CA ALA A 20 57.60 36.20 -7.77
C ALA A 20 59.08 36.42 -7.53
N ALA A 21 59.65 35.99 -6.44
CA ALA A 21 61.08 35.76 -6.29
C ALA A 21 61.42 35.20 -4.92
N ALA A 22 61.53 33.88 -4.80
CA ALA A 22 62.45 33.14 -3.92
C ALA A 22 62.00 31.70 -3.78
N HIS A 23 62.55 30.84 -4.55
CA HIS A 23 63.10 29.55 -4.18
C HIS A 23 63.54 28.75 -5.41
N ARG A 24 64.74 29.14 -5.93
CA ARG A 24 65.57 28.23 -6.73
C ARG A 24 66.45 27.45 -5.76
N GLY A 25 66.42 26.12 -5.90
CA GLY A 25 67.53 25.30 -5.45
C GLY A 25 67.17 24.13 -4.58
N ARG A 26 66.93 22.96 -5.19
CA ARG A 26 67.68 21.70 -5.01
C ARG A 26 66.91 20.53 -5.59
N PRO A 27 67.47 19.71 -6.51
CA PRO A 27 66.83 18.46 -6.93
C PRO A 27 67.16 17.36 -5.90
N LEU A 28 66.15 16.86 -5.22
CA LEU A 28 66.23 15.58 -4.51
C LEU A 28 65.66 14.50 -5.42
N HIS A 29 66.59 13.74 -5.99
CA HIS A 29 66.33 12.42 -6.56
C HIS A 29 65.58 11.57 -5.53
N ARG A 30 64.30 11.33 -5.76
CA ARG A 30 63.57 10.26 -5.13
C ARG A 30 63.17 9.26 -6.20
N ASP A 31 63.85 8.11 -6.17
CA ASP A 31 63.44 6.90 -6.85
C ASP A 31 61.98 6.57 -6.51
N HIS A 32 61.07 6.91 -7.41
CA HIS A 32 59.74 6.32 -7.43
C HIS A 32 59.86 4.95 -8.07
N ARG A 33 60.11 3.91 -7.26
CA ARG A 33 59.66 2.55 -7.60
C ARG A 33 58.15 2.62 -7.75
N PRO A 34 57.56 2.20 -8.88
CA PRO A 34 56.14 1.97 -8.94
C PRO A 34 55.81 0.78 -8.01
N GLU A 35 55.15 1.05 -6.89
CA GLU A 35 54.45 0.01 -6.14
C GLU A 35 53.50 -0.66 -7.14
N ARG A 36 53.83 -1.89 -7.51
CA ARG A 36 52.92 -2.79 -8.19
C ARG A 36 51.76 -3.04 -7.20
N SER A 37 50.70 -2.23 -7.30
CA SER A 37 49.39 -2.60 -6.80
C SER A 37 49.01 -3.87 -7.56
N GLY A 38 49.16 -5.00 -6.87
CA GLY A 38 48.78 -6.30 -7.38
C GLY A 38 47.26 -6.33 -7.69
N PRO A 39 46.82 -7.15 -8.63
CA PRO A 39 45.41 -7.29 -9.00
C PRO A 39 44.60 -8.09 -7.97
N LEU A 40 44.88 -7.91 -6.65
CA LEU A 40 44.23 -8.64 -5.56
C LEU A 40 43.21 -7.82 -4.77
N ASP A 41 43.11 -6.50 -5.04
CA ASP A 41 42.14 -5.65 -4.32
C ASP A 41 40.84 -5.35 -5.12
N ALA A 42 40.70 -5.88 -6.32
CA ALA A 42 39.51 -5.68 -7.17
C ALA A 42 38.42 -6.77 -6.99
N ASP A 43 38.67 -7.83 -6.24
CA ASP A 43 37.76 -9.00 -6.14
C ASP A 43 37.09 -9.19 -4.78
N LEU A 44 37.16 -8.20 -3.88
CA LEU A 44 36.34 -8.17 -2.67
C LEU A 44 35.07 -7.31 -2.84
N ALA A 45 34.43 -7.38 -3.98
CA ALA A 45 32.99 -7.20 -4.01
C ALA A 45 32.40 -8.37 -3.20
N GLU A 46 32.16 -8.14 -1.91
CA GLU A 46 31.57 -9.11 -0.99
C GLU A 46 30.34 -9.71 -1.65
N SER A 47 30.43 -10.98 -2.08
CA SER A 47 29.27 -11.73 -2.49
C SER A 47 28.23 -11.62 -1.38
N PRO A 48 26.98 -11.26 -1.67
CA PRO A 48 25.96 -11.05 -0.65
C PRO A 48 25.92 -12.27 0.25
N THR A 49 26.28 -12.08 1.51
CA THR A 49 26.41 -13.17 2.49
C THR A 49 25.09 -13.94 2.52
N SER A 50 25.14 -15.26 2.62
CA SER A 50 23.95 -16.12 2.69
C SER A 50 22.95 -15.64 3.77
N TRP A 51 23.47 -15.03 4.84
CA TRP A 51 22.70 -14.38 5.91
C TRP A 51 21.89 -13.17 5.48
N GLY A 52 22.40 -12.32 4.60
CA GLY A 52 21.67 -11.17 4.07
C GLY A 52 20.48 -11.61 3.21
N ARG A 53 20.69 -12.60 2.33
CA ARG A 53 19.62 -13.18 1.49
C ARG A 53 18.54 -13.84 2.32
N TRP A 54 18.88 -14.60 3.34
CA TRP A 54 17.90 -15.26 4.21
C TRP A 54 17.00 -14.24 4.92
N ARG A 55 17.57 -13.19 5.52
CA ARG A 55 16.81 -12.13 6.22
C ARG A 55 15.83 -11.41 5.31
N PHE A 56 16.23 -11.12 4.07
CA PHE A 56 15.36 -10.49 3.07
C PHE A 56 14.13 -11.36 2.79
N TRP A 57 14.32 -12.64 2.48
CA TRP A 57 13.21 -13.54 2.18
C TRP A 57 12.36 -13.88 3.41
N ALA A 58 12.96 -13.97 4.57
CA ALA A 58 12.25 -14.17 5.83
C ALA A 58 11.36 -12.96 6.20
N THR A 59 11.81 -11.74 5.88
CA THR A 59 10.99 -10.52 6.03
C THR A 59 9.85 -10.49 5.01
N ALA A 60 10.09 -10.92 3.76
CA ALA A 60 9.04 -11.04 2.74
C ALA A 60 7.99 -12.07 3.15
N TYR A 61 8.41 -13.22 3.69
CA TYR A 61 7.53 -14.23 4.26
C TYR A 61 6.68 -13.66 5.40
N SER A 62 7.29 -12.92 6.32
CA SER A 62 6.56 -12.31 7.45
C SER A 62 5.46 -11.34 6.97
N LEU A 63 5.76 -10.54 5.95
CA LEU A 63 4.79 -9.66 5.33
C LEU A 63 3.65 -10.43 4.65
N LEU A 64 3.99 -11.49 3.90
CA LEU A 64 3.03 -12.37 3.25
C LEU A 64 2.05 -12.99 4.27
N ILE A 65 2.57 -13.59 5.35
CA ILE A 65 1.73 -14.31 6.32
C ILE A 65 0.84 -13.36 7.12
N LEU A 66 1.36 -12.21 7.57
CA LEU A 66 0.54 -11.22 8.26
C LEU A 66 -0.63 -10.72 7.40
N LEU A 67 -0.40 -10.52 6.10
CA LEU A 67 -1.46 -10.11 5.17
C LEU A 67 -2.42 -11.27 4.82
N THR A 68 -1.93 -12.52 4.81
CA THR A 68 -2.76 -13.72 4.65
C THR A 68 -3.77 -13.80 5.79
N GLY A 69 -3.32 -13.67 7.03
CA GLY A 69 -4.17 -13.74 8.22
C GLY A 69 -5.27 -12.70 8.25
N THR A 70 -4.98 -11.51 7.78
CA THR A 70 -5.94 -10.40 7.75
C THR A 70 -7.23 -10.73 6.97
N ASN A 71 -7.14 -11.56 5.92
CA ASN A 71 -8.26 -11.88 5.04
C ASN A 71 -8.78 -13.32 5.17
N LEU A 72 -8.26 -14.11 6.11
CA LEU A 72 -8.79 -15.44 6.42
C LEU A 72 -10.29 -15.44 6.75
N PRO A 73 -10.85 -14.48 7.53
CA PRO A 73 -12.26 -14.49 7.87
C PRO A 73 -13.20 -14.22 6.68
N THR A 74 -12.68 -13.68 5.56
CA THR A 74 -13.50 -13.24 4.42
C THR A 74 -14.50 -14.28 3.90
N PRO A 75 -14.13 -15.53 3.55
CA PRO A 75 -15.08 -16.53 3.11
C PRO A 75 -15.95 -17.10 4.25
N LEU A 76 -15.57 -16.92 5.51
CA LEU A 76 -16.25 -17.46 6.68
C LEU A 76 -17.39 -16.57 7.19
N TYR A 77 -17.48 -15.31 6.76
CA TYR A 77 -18.49 -14.36 7.24
C TYR A 77 -19.92 -14.87 7.08
N ARG A 78 -20.23 -15.52 5.95
CA ARG A 78 -21.57 -16.11 5.76
C ARG A 78 -21.87 -17.19 6.78
N GLY A 79 -20.90 -18.01 7.17
CA GLY A 79 -21.05 -19.00 8.22
C GLY A 79 -21.34 -18.36 9.57
N TYR A 80 -20.60 -17.32 9.93
CA TYR A 80 -20.83 -16.56 11.17
C TYR A 80 -22.18 -15.82 11.17
N GLU A 81 -22.59 -15.23 10.03
CA GLU A 81 -23.89 -14.58 9.86
C GLU A 81 -25.05 -15.56 10.20
N VAL A 82 -25.00 -16.75 9.63
CA VAL A 82 -26.02 -17.80 9.90
C VAL A 82 -25.95 -18.31 11.34
N ARG A 83 -24.73 -18.54 11.87
CA ARG A 83 -24.50 -19.12 13.19
C ARG A 83 -24.88 -18.17 14.32
N PHE A 84 -24.59 -16.89 14.19
CA PHE A 84 -24.77 -15.87 15.23
C PHE A 84 -26.00 -14.98 14.99
N GLY A 85 -26.70 -15.13 13.86
CA GLY A 85 -27.98 -14.46 13.58
C GLY A 85 -27.86 -12.94 13.36
N PHE A 86 -26.74 -12.43 12.82
CA PHE A 86 -26.57 -11.01 12.57
C PHE A 86 -26.80 -10.64 11.09
N SER A 87 -27.05 -9.34 10.84
CA SER A 87 -27.38 -8.81 9.51
C SER A 87 -26.12 -8.55 8.66
N PRO A 88 -26.26 -8.38 7.33
CA PRO A 88 -25.18 -7.95 6.45
C PRO A 88 -24.49 -6.63 6.87
N LEU A 89 -25.25 -5.71 7.51
CA LEU A 89 -24.67 -4.51 8.10
C LEU A 89 -23.61 -4.85 9.15
N VAL A 90 -23.87 -5.83 10.01
CA VAL A 90 -22.93 -6.24 11.06
C VAL A 90 -21.67 -6.84 10.44
N VAL A 91 -21.78 -7.63 9.35
CA VAL A 91 -20.60 -8.10 8.59
C VAL A 91 -19.71 -6.95 8.17
N THR A 92 -20.32 -5.92 7.58
CA THR A 92 -19.56 -4.75 7.09
C THR A 92 -19.02 -3.89 8.23
N LEU A 93 -19.69 -3.80 9.37
CA LEU A 93 -19.19 -3.14 10.58
C LEU A 93 -18.01 -3.89 11.20
N ILE A 94 -18.06 -5.24 11.26
CA ILE A 94 -16.94 -6.09 11.70
C ILE A 94 -15.71 -5.84 10.79
N PHE A 95 -15.93 -5.78 9.48
CA PHE A 95 -14.86 -5.47 8.52
C PHE A 95 -14.35 -4.02 8.68
N ALA A 96 -15.24 -3.05 8.85
CA ALA A 96 -14.88 -1.64 9.01
C ALA A 96 -14.13 -1.37 10.34
N ALA A 97 -14.43 -2.12 11.41
CA ALA A 97 -13.72 -2.00 12.69
C ALA A 97 -12.21 -2.29 12.53
N TYR A 98 -11.85 -3.27 11.71
CA TYR A 98 -10.47 -3.54 11.34
C TYR A 98 -9.82 -2.32 10.67
N VAL A 99 -10.47 -1.70 9.69
CA VAL A 99 -9.96 -0.54 8.96
C VAL A 99 -9.84 0.68 9.87
N ALA A 100 -10.85 0.91 10.74
CA ALA A 100 -10.88 2.02 11.67
C ALA A 100 -9.70 2.01 12.65
N VAL A 101 -9.24 0.82 13.06
CA VAL A 101 -8.11 0.66 13.97
C VAL A 101 -6.77 0.60 13.21
N LEU A 102 -6.76 0.05 12.00
CA LEU A 102 -5.57 -0.02 11.15
C LEU A 102 -5.02 1.38 10.83
N ILE A 103 -5.88 2.34 10.50
CA ILE A 103 -5.47 3.70 10.15
C ILE A 103 -4.63 4.36 11.25
N PRO A 104 -5.12 4.53 12.49
CA PRO A 104 -4.34 5.14 13.55
C PRO A 104 -3.10 4.31 13.92
N SER A 105 -3.19 2.97 13.88
CA SER A 105 -2.05 2.08 14.12
C SER A 105 -0.93 2.31 13.09
N LEU A 106 -1.27 2.41 11.82
CA LEU A 106 -0.32 2.69 10.73
C LEU A 106 0.39 4.05 10.92
N LEU A 107 -0.40 5.10 11.25
CA LEU A 107 0.13 6.46 11.43
C LEU A 107 1.09 6.58 12.62
N VAL A 108 0.85 5.81 13.67
CA VAL A 108 1.68 5.81 14.88
C VAL A 108 2.89 4.88 14.76
N ALA A 109 2.69 3.68 14.22
CA ALA A 109 3.69 2.63 14.24
C ALA A 109 4.88 2.87 13.29
N GLY A 110 4.68 3.56 12.16
CA GLY A 110 5.76 3.93 11.25
C GLY A 110 6.84 4.76 11.95
N PRO A 111 6.54 6.00 12.41
CA PRO A 111 7.48 6.82 13.15
C PRO A 111 7.99 6.20 14.45
N LEU A 112 7.15 5.41 15.14
CA LEU A 112 7.55 4.68 16.35
C LEU A 112 8.62 3.63 16.03
N SER A 113 8.44 2.87 14.95
CA SER A 113 9.39 1.86 14.50
C SER A 113 10.77 2.43 14.18
N ASP A 114 10.81 3.63 13.59
CA ASP A 114 12.06 4.34 13.31
C ASP A 114 12.75 4.84 14.59
N ALA A 115 11.96 5.20 15.62
CA ALA A 115 12.47 5.70 16.90
C ALA A 115 12.96 4.60 17.86
N VAL A 116 12.20 3.50 18.02
CA VAL A 116 12.49 2.45 19.01
C VAL A 116 13.11 1.20 18.41
N GLY A 117 13.19 1.12 17.09
CA GLY A 117 13.69 -0.03 16.34
C GLY A 117 12.58 -0.98 15.87
N ARG A 118 12.74 -1.50 14.65
CA ARG A 118 11.74 -2.32 13.95
C ARG A 118 11.28 -3.54 14.71
N ARG A 119 12.24 -4.29 15.31
CA ARG A 119 11.95 -5.51 16.07
C ARG A 119 10.99 -5.27 17.24
N ARG A 120 11.12 -4.12 17.96
CA ARG A 120 10.29 -3.79 19.12
C ARG A 120 8.84 -3.50 18.76
N VAL A 121 8.56 -3.10 17.51
CA VAL A 121 7.20 -2.86 17.00
C VAL A 121 6.65 -4.11 16.33
N LEU A 122 7.47 -4.84 15.57
CA LEU A 122 7.04 -5.99 14.79
C LEU A 122 6.71 -7.23 15.66
N LEU A 123 7.46 -7.49 16.74
CA LEU A 123 7.14 -8.64 17.62
C LEU A 123 5.77 -8.52 18.28
N PRO A 124 5.41 -7.39 18.94
CA PRO A 124 4.04 -7.19 19.41
C PRO A 124 3.00 -7.28 18.30
N ALA A 125 3.29 -6.78 17.08
CA ALA A 125 2.37 -6.88 15.95
C ALA A 125 2.08 -8.34 15.56
N VAL A 126 3.10 -9.20 15.50
CA VAL A 126 2.90 -10.65 15.25
C VAL A 126 2.14 -11.31 16.39
N ALA A 127 2.43 -10.95 17.64
CA ALA A 127 1.68 -11.46 18.79
C ALA A 127 0.20 -11.05 18.75
N LEU A 128 -0.10 -9.79 18.37
CA LEU A 128 -1.46 -9.31 18.17
C LEU A 128 -2.17 -10.05 17.00
N ALA A 129 -1.46 -10.35 15.91
CA ALA A 129 -2.00 -11.15 14.81
C ALA A 129 -2.38 -12.56 15.28
N ALA A 130 -1.46 -13.24 15.98
CA ALA A 130 -1.71 -14.57 16.54
C ALA A 130 -2.86 -14.56 17.54
N LEU A 131 -2.93 -13.54 18.42
CA LEU A 131 -4.04 -13.36 19.35
C LEU A 131 -5.36 -13.11 18.62
N GLY A 132 -5.39 -12.29 17.57
CA GLY A 132 -6.55 -12.04 16.73
C GLY A 132 -7.07 -13.33 16.10
N SER A 133 -6.18 -14.17 15.56
CA SER A 133 -6.54 -15.47 15.00
C SER A 133 -7.03 -16.45 16.07
N LEU A 134 -6.42 -16.43 17.26
CA LEU A 134 -6.92 -17.23 18.38
C LEU A 134 -8.33 -16.81 18.79
N VAL A 135 -8.61 -15.50 18.85
CA VAL A 135 -9.95 -14.97 19.19
C VAL A 135 -10.97 -15.35 18.11
N PHE A 136 -10.61 -15.36 16.83
CA PHE A 136 -11.47 -15.89 15.76
C PHE A 136 -11.73 -17.39 15.93
N ALA A 137 -10.69 -18.18 16.17
CA ALA A 137 -10.83 -19.64 16.35
C ALA A 137 -11.74 -20.02 17.53
N LEU A 138 -11.77 -19.19 18.57
CA LEU A 138 -12.58 -19.39 19.77
C LEU A 138 -13.90 -18.61 19.76
N ALA A 139 -14.28 -18.00 18.62
CA ALA A 139 -15.43 -17.10 18.56
C ALA A 139 -16.72 -17.78 18.93
N GLY A 140 -17.30 -17.37 20.06
CA GLY A 140 -18.59 -17.82 20.57
C GLY A 140 -19.76 -16.87 20.27
N GLY A 141 -19.52 -15.75 19.57
CA GLY A 141 -20.56 -14.76 19.26
C GLY A 141 -19.99 -13.55 18.51
N THR A 142 -20.87 -12.64 18.11
CA THR A 142 -20.54 -11.47 17.27
C THR A 142 -19.48 -10.55 17.89
N GLY A 143 -19.51 -10.34 19.22
CA GLY A 143 -18.52 -9.49 19.92
C GLY A 143 -17.09 -9.98 19.77
N TRP A 144 -16.87 -11.31 19.72
CA TRP A 144 -15.56 -11.91 19.50
C TRP A 144 -14.98 -11.53 18.12
N LEU A 145 -15.84 -11.47 17.10
CA LEU A 145 -15.43 -11.08 15.74
C LEU A 145 -14.94 -9.63 15.68
N PHE A 146 -15.58 -8.71 16.42
CA PHE A 146 -15.11 -7.33 16.55
C PHE A 146 -13.77 -7.25 17.26
N VAL A 147 -13.61 -7.95 18.40
CA VAL A 147 -12.34 -7.98 19.16
C VAL A 147 -11.20 -8.52 18.26
N ALA A 148 -11.45 -9.64 17.58
CA ALA A 148 -10.47 -10.22 16.67
C ALA A 148 -10.07 -9.24 15.54
N ARG A 149 -11.02 -8.51 14.96
CA ARG A 149 -10.78 -7.50 13.93
C ARG A 149 -10.01 -6.30 14.44
N VAL A 150 -10.27 -5.84 15.65
CA VAL A 150 -9.49 -4.78 16.31
C VAL A 150 -8.03 -5.23 16.47
N LEU A 151 -7.78 -6.44 16.96
CA LEU A 151 -6.44 -7.01 17.12
C LEU A 151 -5.70 -7.14 15.78
N GLN A 152 -6.38 -7.62 14.73
CA GLN A 152 -5.82 -7.70 13.38
C GLN A 152 -5.51 -6.31 12.80
N GLY A 153 -6.39 -5.32 13.03
CA GLY A 153 -6.18 -3.93 12.59
C GLY A 153 -4.94 -3.32 13.24
N LEU A 154 -4.79 -3.50 14.56
CA LEU A 154 -3.58 -3.09 15.30
C LEU A 154 -2.33 -3.78 14.74
N ALA A 155 -2.40 -5.10 14.56
CA ALA A 155 -1.28 -5.91 14.07
C ALA A 155 -0.79 -5.46 12.69
N LEU A 156 -1.71 -5.38 11.72
CA LEU A 156 -1.35 -5.01 10.35
C LEU A 156 -0.91 -3.54 10.25
N GLY A 157 -1.61 -2.63 10.93
CA GLY A 157 -1.23 -1.23 10.96
C GLY A 157 0.18 -1.03 11.53
N ALA A 158 0.53 -1.78 12.59
CA ALA A 158 1.85 -1.72 13.17
C ALA A 158 2.95 -2.39 12.33
N ALA A 159 2.61 -3.40 11.51
CA ALA A 159 3.60 -4.22 10.81
C ALA A 159 3.87 -3.80 9.37
N SER A 160 2.86 -3.32 8.63
CA SER A 160 2.94 -3.13 7.17
C SER A 160 4.04 -2.15 6.74
N GLY A 161 4.10 -0.97 7.36
CA GLY A 161 5.13 0.04 7.10
C GLY A 161 6.53 -0.44 7.45
N PRO A 162 6.78 -0.87 8.71
CA PRO A 162 8.09 -1.35 9.13
C PRO A 162 8.62 -2.56 8.35
N LEU A 163 7.76 -3.52 7.95
CA LEU A 163 8.19 -4.67 7.14
C LEU A 163 8.56 -4.26 5.71
N THR A 164 7.77 -3.38 5.09
CA THR A 164 8.07 -2.87 3.75
C THR A 164 9.39 -2.08 3.73
N ALA A 165 9.62 -1.27 4.75
CA ALA A 165 10.88 -0.55 4.89
C ALA A 165 12.06 -1.50 5.18
N ALA A 166 11.88 -2.52 6.03
CA ALA A 166 12.90 -3.54 6.28
C ALA A 166 13.29 -4.31 5.01
N LEU A 167 12.31 -4.63 4.14
CA LEU A 167 12.60 -5.26 2.84
C LEU A 167 13.50 -4.39 1.96
N THR A 168 13.28 -3.07 1.95
CA THR A 168 14.11 -2.16 1.15
C THR A 168 15.55 -2.07 1.70
N GLU A 169 15.71 -2.11 3.02
CA GLU A 169 17.03 -2.04 3.68
C GLU A 169 17.80 -3.36 3.64
N LEU A 170 17.10 -4.50 3.65
CA LEU A 170 17.70 -5.83 3.67
C LEU A 170 17.96 -6.41 2.28
N GLU A 171 17.62 -5.68 1.20
CA GLU A 171 17.89 -6.16 -0.15
C GLU A 171 19.41 -6.23 -0.39
N PRO A 172 19.97 -7.44 -0.66
CA PRO A 172 21.42 -7.68 -0.59
C PRO A 172 22.25 -6.95 -1.64
N THR A 173 21.62 -6.52 -2.74
CA THR A 173 22.31 -5.85 -3.88
C THR A 173 22.01 -4.36 -3.95
N GLY A 174 21.25 -3.79 -3.00
CA GLY A 174 20.78 -2.41 -3.03
C GLY A 174 19.74 -2.14 -4.12
N ASN A 175 19.19 -3.18 -4.74
CA ASN A 175 18.22 -3.07 -5.83
C ASN A 175 16.82 -2.73 -5.29
N ARG A 176 16.54 -1.43 -5.15
CA ARG A 176 15.25 -0.92 -4.68
C ARG A 176 14.06 -1.42 -5.52
N ARG A 177 14.25 -1.65 -6.83
CA ARG A 177 13.20 -2.18 -7.71
C ARG A 177 12.82 -3.61 -7.31
N LYS A 178 13.80 -4.47 -7.04
CA LYS A 178 13.58 -5.85 -6.58
C LYS A 178 12.90 -5.86 -5.21
N ALA A 179 13.34 -5.02 -4.26
CA ALA A 179 12.69 -4.90 -2.95
C ALA A 179 11.22 -4.47 -3.07
N ALA A 180 10.92 -3.48 -3.92
CA ALA A 180 9.55 -3.05 -4.18
C ALA A 180 8.69 -4.13 -4.83
N LEU A 181 9.22 -4.87 -5.80
CA LEU A 181 8.53 -6.01 -6.44
C LEU A 181 8.21 -7.11 -5.43
N VAL A 182 9.19 -7.52 -4.61
CA VAL A 182 8.99 -8.56 -3.59
C VAL A 182 7.98 -8.10 -2.53
N SER A 183 8.06 -6.84 -2.09
CA SER A 183 7.07 -6.26 -1.16
C SER A 183 5.66 -6.28 -1.75
N THR A 184 5.49 -5.90 -3.02
CA THR A 184 4.20 -5.92 -3.71
C THR A 184 3.66 -7.34 -3.83
N VAL A 185 4.49 -8.29 -4.28
CA VAL A 185 4.10 -9.70 -4.42
C VAL A 185 3.74 -10.31 -3.06
N ALA A 186 4.53 -10.05 -2.02
CA ALA A 186 4.23 -10.52 -0.67
C ALA A 186 2.93 -9.91 -0.14
N SER A 187 2.70 -8.60 -0.37
CA SER A 187 1.50 -7.92 0.12
C SER A 187 0.24 -8.39 -0.60
N VAL A 188 0.22 -8.32 -1.92
CA VAL A 188 -0.98 -8.71 -2.69
C VAL A 188 -1.17 -10.22 -2.68
N GLY A 189 -0.07 -10.99 -2.73
CA GLY A 189 -0.10 -12.44 -2.57
C GLY A 189 -0.69 -12.86 -1.24
N GLY A 190 -0.29 -12.22 -0.13
CA GLY A 190 -0.86 -12.47 1.19
C GLY A 190 -2.34 -12.14 1.26
N LEU A 191 -2.74 -10.94 0.79
CA LEU A 191 -4.15 -10.54 0.76
C LEU A 191 -5.03 -11.51 -0.02
N GLY A 192 -4.54 -12.07 -1.15
CA GLY A 192 -5.26 -13.03 -1.99
C GLY A 192 -5.19 -14.46 -1.45
N LEU A 193 -4.07 -14.87 -0.85
CA LEU A 193 -3.88 -16.21 -0.31
C LEU A 193 -4.81 -16.49 0.88
N GLY A 194 -5.07 -15.47 1.72
CA GLY A 194 -5.94 -15.60 2.89
C GLY A 194 -7.32 -16.18 2.58
N PRO A 195 -8.11 -15.55 1.70
CA PRO A 195 -9.43 -16.05 1.34
C PRO A 195 -9.42 -17.43 0.67
N VAL A 196 -8.39 -17.73 -0.14
CA VAL A 196 -8.25 -19.05 -0.78
C VAL A 196 -7.93 -20.12 0.25
N LEU A 197 -6.96 -19.85 1.11
CA LEU A 197 -6.56 -20.79 2.18
C LEU A 197 -7.71 -21.07 3.13
N ALA A 198 -8.39 -20.03 3.59
CA ALA A 198 -9.55 -20.19 4.47
C ALA A 198 -10.71 -20.90 3.77
N GLY A 199 -11.00 -20.54 2.51
CA GLY A 199 -12.05 -21.20 1.73
C GLY A 199 -11.76 -22.68 1.49
N LEU A 200 -10.49 -23.03 1.19
CA LEU A 200 -10.04 -24.41 1.00
C LEU A 200 -10.13 -25.22 2.29
N LEU A 201 -9.58 -24.71 3.39
CA LEU A 201 -9.57 -25.40 4.68
C LEU A 201 -10.99 -25.53 5.24
N ALA A 202 -11.79 -24.48 5.19
CA ALA A 202 -13.15 -24.52 5.69
C ALA A 202 -14.08 -25.40 4.86
N GLN A 203 -13.80 -25.61 3.57
CA GLN A 203 -14.62 -26.44 2.69
C GLN A 203 -14.26 -27.93 2.80
N TYR A 204 -12.99 -28.28 2.92
CA TYR A 204 -12.53 -29.66 2.75
C TYR A 204 -11.86 -30.28 3.97
N ALA A 205 -11.56 -29.49 5.00
CA ALA A 205 -10.88 -29.97 6.19
C ALA A 205 -11.82 -29.95 7.42
N PRO A 206 -11.51 -30.69 8.51
CA PRO A 206 -12.28 -30.66 9.75
C PRO A 206 -12.17 -29.30 10.45
N ALA A 207 -13.14 -28.97 11.30
CA ALA A 207 -13.22 -27.76 12.11
C ALA A 207 -13.08 -26.46 11.27
N PRO A 208 -14.01 -26.17 10.35
CA PRO A 208 -13.95 -25.09 9.38
C PRO A 208 -13.75 -23.70 9.99
N ASP A 209 -14.27 -23.46 11.19
CA ASP A 209 -14.18 -22.18 11.89
C ASP A 209 -12.89 -22.02 12.70
N VAL A 210 -12.11 -23.11 12.91
CA VAL A 210 -10.90 -23.12 13.76
C VAL A 210 -9.63 -23.34 12.94
N LEU A 211 -9.65 -24.33 12.04
CA LEU A 211 -8.43 -24.76 11.34
C LEU A 211 -7.74 -23.68 10.52
N PRO A 212 -8.43 -22.79 9.79
CA PRO A 212 -7.76 -21.71 9.06
C PRO A 212 -6.92 -20.80 9.97
N PHE A 213 -7.46 -20.47 11.14
CA PHE A 213 -6.77 -19.62 12.12
C PHE A 213 -5.64 -20.36 12.86
N ALA A 214 -5.82 -21.65 13.17
CA ALA A 214 -4.76 -22.48 13.75
C ALA A 214 -3.56 -22.60 12.79
N VAL A 215 -3.82 -22.80 11.50
CA VAL A 215 -2.77 -22.82 10.46
C VAL A 215 -2.05 -21.47 10.40
N GLU A 216 -2.77 -20.35 10.45
CA GLU A 216 -2.15 -19.03 10.50
C GLU A 216 -1.23 -18.88 11.72
N ILE A 217 -1.68 -19.24 12.92
CA ILE A 217 -0.87 -19.17 14.14
C ILE A 217 0.42 -19.97 13.97
N VAL A 218 0.37 -21.16 13.38
CA VAL A 218 1.56 -21.97 13.09
C VAL A 218 2.49 -21.26 12.09
N LEU A 219 1.94 -20.67 11.03
CA LEU A 219 2.71 -19.91 10.05
C LEU A 219 3.30 -18.60 10.60
N LEU A 220 2.73 -18.04 11.66
CA LEU A 220 3.29 -16.87 12.34
C LEU A 220 4.52 -17.20 13.20
N ILE A 221 4.74 -18.46 13.59
CA ILE A 221 5.91 -18.88 14.38
C ILE A 221 7.23 -18.59 13.65
N PRO A 222 7.45 -19.06 12.39
CA PRO A 222 8.67 -18.72 11.66
C PRO A 222 8.75 -17.24 11.31
N ALA A 223 7.62 -16.52 11.15
CA ALA A 223 7.61 -15.07 10.98
C ALA A 223 8.13 -14.35 12.23
N ALA A 224 7.72 -14.78 13.42
CA ALA A 224 8.24 -14.25 14.68
C ALA A 224 9.75 -14.53 14.82
N ALA A 225 10.20 -15.75 14.49
CA ALA A 225 11.62 -16.10 14.49
C ALA A 225 12.42 -15.23 13.49
N ALA A 226 11.91 -15.00 12.31
CA ALA A 226 12.50 -14.10 11.31
C ALA A 226 12.66 -12.66 11.85
N ILE A 227 11.62 -12.13 12.49
CA ILE A 227 11.65 -10.80 13.09
C ILE A 227 12.64 -10.72 14.27
N MET A 228 12.75 -11.77 15.07
CA MET A 228 13.77 -11.85 16.14
C MET A 228 15.20 -11.79 15.59
N ALA A 229 15.43 -12.28 14.39
CA ALA A 229 16.72 -12.24 13.71
C ALA A 229 17.03 -10.89 13.02
N LEU A 230 16.08 -9.92 13.01
CA LEU A 230 16.36 -8.59 12.50
C LEU A 230 17.38 -7.85 13.36
N PRO A 231 18.24 -7.02 12.74
CA PRO A 231 19.20 -6.21 13.51
C PRO A 231 18.47 -5.33 14.53
N ALA A 232 18.99 -5.27 15.74
CA ALA A 232 18.55 -4.31 16.73
C ALA A 232 19.08 -2.93 16.31
N ALA A 233 18.31 -2.20 15.51
CA ALA A 233 18.69 -0.85 15.11
C ALA A 233 18.61 0.09 16.32
N SER A 234 19.71 0.77 16.60
CA SER A 234 19.82 1.79 17.64
C SER A 234 19.69 3.20 17.06
N SER A 235 18.65 3.48 16.25
CA SER A 235 18.38 4.85 15.88
C SER A 235 17.64 5.54 17.03
N ARG A 236 18.34 6.39 17.77
CA ARG A 236 17.75 7.23 18.82
C ARG A 236 17.13 8.51 18.20
N THR A 237 16.29 8.36 17.20
CA THR A 237 15.52 9.49 16.71
C THR A 237 14.38 9.76 17.68
N ARG A 238 14.24 11.00 18.14
CA ARG A 238 13.13 11.40 19.04
C ARG A 238 11.82 11.22 18.30
N TRP A 239 10.94 10.33 18.77
CA TRP A 239 9.58 10.21 18.27
C TRP A 239 8.85 11.56 18.42
N ARG A 240 8.32 12.07 17.32
CA ARG A 240 7.47 13.26 17.30
C ARG A 240 6.25 12.95 16.46
N PRO A 241 5.04 12.99 17.02
CA PRO A 241 3.82 12.88 16.22
C PRO A 241 3.77 14.10 15.28
N ARG A 242 3.77 13.83 13.98
CA ARG A 242 3.56 14.86 12.96
C ARG A 242 2.10 14.82 12.53
N ARG A 243 1.46 15.99 12.46
CA ARG A 243 0.13 16.09 11.85
C ARG A 243 0.32 16.00 10.33
N PRO A 244 -0.41 15.12 9.64
CA PRO A 244 -0.36 15.05 8.19
C PRO A 244 -0.85 16.38 7.60
N GLU A 245 0.02 17.10 6.90
CA GLU A 245 -0.33 18.36 6.22
C GLU A 245 -0.11 18.20 4.72
N ILE A 246 -1.14 18.57 3.93
CA ILE A 246 -1.08 18.57 2.48
C ILE A 246 -0.72 19.98 2.00
N PRO A 247 0.45 20.18 1.35
CA PRO A 247 0.85 21.46 0.79
C PRO A 247 -0.21 22.02 -0.16
N ALA A 248 -0.44 23.34 -0.12
CA ALA A 248 -1.47 23.98 -0.95
C ALA A 248 -1.24 23.76 -2.45
N SER A 249 0.03 23.71 -2.88
CA SER A 249 0.44 23.49 -4.28
C SER A 249 0.01 22.14 -4.86
N MET A 250 -0.18 21.11 -4.03
CA MET A 250 -0.53 19.77 -4.51
C MET A 250 -1.97 19.35 -4.19
N ARG A 251 -2.78 20.20 -3.54
CA ARG A 251 -4.15 19.87 -3.14
C ARG A 251 -5.02 19.36 -4.29
N ALA A 252 -4.90 19.94 -5.49
CA ALA A 252 -5.66 19.52 -6.66
C ALA A 252 -5.28 18.10 -7.11
N ILE A 253 -3.98 17.80 -7.20
CA ILE A 253 -3.48 16.46 -7.56
C ILE A 253 -3.87 15.46 -6.47
N PHE A 254 -3.69 15.83 -5.20
CA PHE A 254 -4.04 14.99 -4.06
C PHE A 254 -5.55 14.67 -4.02
N ALA A 255 -6.41 15.65 -4.28
CA ALA A 255 -7.86 15.45 -4.32
C ALA A 255 -8.28 14.55 -5.51
N THR A 256 -7.76 14.78 -6.71
CA THR A 256 -8.13 13.98 -7.90
C THR A 256 -7.60 12.55 -7.77
N SER A 257 -6.30 12.36 -7.56
CA SER A 257 -5.69 11.03 -7.46
C SER A 257 -6.10 10.30 -6.17
N GLY A 258 -6.38 11.04 -5.09
CA GLY A 258 -6.98 10.51 -3.86
C GLY A 258 -8.38 9.96 -4.10
N THR A 259 -9.24 10.67 -4.83
CA THR A 259 -10.59 10.20 -5.18
C THR A 259 -10.54 8.99 -6.11
N VAL A 260 -9.65 8.98 -7.11
CA VAL A 260 -9.42 7.81 -7.98
C VAL A 260 -9.03 6.59 -7.16
N SER A 261 -8.10 6.74 -6.23
CA SER A 261 -7.65 5.65 -5.36
C SER A 261 -8.71 5.22 -4.34
N PHE A 262 -9.48 6.17 -3.81
CA PHE A 262 -10.65 5.88 -2.95
C PHE A 262 -11.66 4.99 -3.69
N LEU A 263 -12.04 5.32 -4.92
CA LEU A 263 -12.96 4.53 -5.73
C LEU A 263 -12.38 3.14 -6.06
N ALA A 264 -11.10 3.07 -6.41
CA ALA A 264 -10.41 1.80 -6.65
C ALA A 264 -10.46 0.90 -5.40
N PHE A 265 -10.23 1.46 -4.21
CA PHE A 265 -10.25 0.70 -2.97
C PHE A 265 -11.65 0.46 -2.40
N ALA A 266 -12.66 1.22 -2.80
CA ALA A 266 -14.06 0.91 -2.52
C ALA A 266 -14.49 -0.44 -3.14
N MET A 267 -14.00 -0.75 -4.35
CA MET A 267 -14.16 -2.07 -4.96
C MET A 267 -13.43 -3.15 -4.15
N VAL A 268 -12.21 -2.91 -3.68
CA VAL A 268 -11.48 -3.87 -2.82
C VAL A 268 -12.28 -4.17 -1.55
N GLY A 269 -12.80 -3.14 -0.88
CA GLY A 269 -13.63 -3.30 0.32
C GLY A 269 -14.88 -4.16 0.07
N LEU A 270 -15.57 -3.93 -1.03
CA LEU A 270 -16.73 -4.73 -1.44
C LEU A 270 -16.34 -6.21 -1.63
N PHE A 271 -15.24 -6.46 -2.33
CA PHE A 271 -14.76 -7.82 -2.60
C PHE A 271 -14.37 -8.55 -1.32
N LEU A 272 -13.68 -7.89 -0.41
CA LEU A 272 -13.24 -8.49 0.84
C LEU A 272 -14.37 -8.72 1.84
N ALA A 273 -15.43 -7.90 1.84
CA ALA A 273 -16.49 -8.01 2.81
C ALA A 273 -17.69 -8.84 2.32
N LEU A 274 -18.14 -8.67 1.08
CA LEU A 274 -19.43 -9.13 0.62
C LEU A 274 -19.42 -10.07 -0.59
N ILE A 275 -18.37 -10.04 -1.44
CA ILE A 275 -18.34 -10.87 -2.67
C ILE A 275 -18.40 -12.38 -2.39
N PRO A 276 -17.79 -12.97 -1.35
CA PRO A 276 -17.97 -14.39 -1.07
C PRO A 276 -19.45 -14.78 -0.86
N THR A 277 -20.20 -13.96 -0.10
CA THR A 277 -21.63 -14.16 0.10
C THR A 277 -22.43 -13.93 -1.20
N TYR A 278 -22.01 -12.91 -1.98
CA TYR A 278 -22.62 -12.62 -3.28
C TYR A 278 -22.43 -13.76 -4.30
N VAL A 279 -21.22 -14.32 -4.40
CA VAL A 279 -20.91 -15.52 -5.22
C VAL A 279 -21.78 -16.69 -4.83
N ALA A 280 -21.93 -16.94 -3.52
CA ALA A 280 -22.75 -18.04 -3.03
C ALA A 280 -24.25 -17.82 -3.33
N THR A 281 -24.73 -16.57 -3.30
CA THR A 281 -26.11 -16.21 -3.65
C THR A 281 -26.36 -16.38 -5.15
N LEU A 282 -25.44 -15.95 -6.02
CA LEU A 282 -25.57 -16.08 -7.48
C LEU A 282 -25.48 -17.52 -7.97
N SER A 283 -24.53 -18.29 -7.42
CA SER A 283 -24.27 -19.66 -7.88
C SER A 283 -25.18 -20.71 -7.24
N GLY A 284 -25.89 -20.36 -6.15
CA GLY A 284 -26.58 -21.33 -5.29
C GLY A 284 -25.64 -22.31 -4.60
N SER A 285 -24.32 -22.18 -4.80
CA SER A 285 -23.30 -23.07 -4.25
C SER A 285 -22.95 -22.71 -2.81
N LYS A 286 -22.78 -23.74 -1.99
CA LYS A 286 -22.26 -23.62 -0.62
C LYS A 286 -20.74 -23.70 -0.55
N ASN A 287 -20.05 -23.79 -1.70
CA ASN A 287 -18.60 -23.94 -1.74
C ASN A 287 -17.89 -22.63 -1.39
N LEU A 288 -17.26 -22.57 -0.22
CA LEU A 288 -16.56 -21.42 0.32
C LEU A 288 -15.32 -21.04 -0.48
N LEU A 289 -14.69 -22.01 -1.16
CA LEU A 289 -13.53 -21.78 -2.00
C LEU A 289 -13.85 -20.88 -3.20
N LEU A 290 -15.06 -20.99 -3.79
CA LEU A 290 -15.48 -20.14 -4.92
C LEU A 290 -15.49 -18.65 -4.55
N GLY A 291 -16.01 -18.33 -3.36
CA GLY A 291 -16.00 -16.96 -2.85
C GLY A 291 -14.58 -16.43 -2.60
N GLY A 292 -13.74 -17.25 -1.97
CA GLY A 292 -12.34 -16.91 -1.73
C GLY A 292 -11.53 -16.76 -3.03
N ALA A 293 -11.78 -17.65 -4.01
CA ALA A 293 -11.13 -17.60 -5.32
C ALA A 293 -11.52 -16.34 -6.13
N ALA A 294 -12.77 -15.89 -6.04
CA ALA A 294 -13.20 -14.64 -6.70
C ALA A 294 -12.45 -13.41 -6.14
N VAL A 295 -12.25 -13.35 -4.82
CA VAL A 295 -11.46 -12.30 -4.17
C VAL A 295 -10.00 -12.38 -4.61
N ALA A 296 -9.40 -13.58 -4.59
CA ALA A 296 -8.02 -13.79 -5.01
C ALA A 296 -7.80 -13.44 -6.49
N LEU A 297 -8.74 -13.79 -7.37
CA LEU A 297 -8.69 -13.44 -8.80
C LEU A 297 -8.66 -11.92 -9.00
N MET A 298 -9.51 -11.18 -8.30
CA MET A 298 -9.52 -9.71 -8.35
C MET A 298 -8.17 -9.12 -7.92
N LEU A 299 -7.63 -9.58 -6.79
CA LEU A 299 -6.35 -9.10 -6.28
C LEU A 299 -5.17 -9.50 -7.20
N LEU A 300 -5.20 -10.70 -7.77
CA LEU A 300 -4.20 -11.15 -8.75
C LEU A 300 -4.22 -10.28 -10.00
N CYS A 301 -5.39 -10.02 -10.58
CA CYS A 301 -5.52 -9.14 -11.75
C CYS A 301 -5.04 -7.72 -11.42
N SER A 302 -5.37 -7.21 -10.24
CA SER A 302 -4.86 -5.92 -9.74
C SER A 302 -3.34 -5.89 -9.66
N ALA A 303 -2.71 -6.93 -9.07
CA ALA A 303 -1.26 -7.02 -8.94
C ALA A 303 -0.57 -7.11 -10.31
N LEU A 304 -1.09 -7.95 -11.20
CA LEU A 304 -0.55 -8.08 -12.56
C LEU A 304 -0.65 -6.75 -13.32
N ALA A 305 -1.78 -6.06 -13.21
CA ALA A 305 -1.97 -4.74 -13.81
C ALA A 305 -0.98 -3.71 -13.26
N GLN A 306 -0.71 -3.70 -11.95
CA GLN A 306 0.29 -2.83 -11.33
C GLN A 306 1.71 -3.17 -11.81
N LEU A 307 2.07 -4.45 -11.91
CA LEU A 307 3.37 -4.89 -12.41
C LEU A 307 3.60 -4.49 -13.88
N LEU A 308 2.60 -4.69 -14.74
CA LEU A 308 2.64 -4.32 -16.16
C LEU A 308 2.58 -2.80 -16.39
N GLY A 309 1.92 -2.08 -15.48
CA GLY A 309 1.82 -0.62 -15.49
C GLY A 309 3.03 0.09 -14.90
N TYR A 310 3.92 -0.63 -14.22
CA TYR A 310 5.07 -0.02 -13.54
C TYR A 310 5.96 0.80 -14.49
N GLY A 311 6.31 2.03 -14.07
CA GLY A 311 7.11 2.95 -14.88
C GLY A 311 6.36 3.72 -15.96
N LYS A 312 5.06 3.46 -16.15
CA LYS A 312 4.22 4.26 -17.06
C LYS A 312 3.81 5.58 -16.39
N ARG A 313 3.41 6.56 -17.21
CA ARG A 313 2.96 7.87 -16.74
C ARG A 313 1.69 7.72 -15.90
N ALA A 314 1.66 8.32 -14.71
CA ALA A 314 0.54 8.28 -13.76
C ALA A 314 -0.81 8.53 -14.44
N ARG A 315 -0.88 9.55 -15.27
CA ARG A 315 -2.09 9.93 -15.98
C ARG A 315 -2.61 8.87 -16.95
N ILE A 316 -1.72 8.19 -17.69
CA ILE A 316 -2.14 7.12 -18.61
C ILE A 316 -2.75 5.97 -17.80
N LEU A 317 -2.17 5.67 -16.64
CA LEU A 317 -2.66 4.64 -15.75
C LEU A 317 -4.06 4.97 -15.21
N GLU A 318 -4.31 6.22 -14.78
CA GLU A 318 -5.63 6.67 -14.33
C GLU A 318 -6.65 6.69 -15.47
N LEU A 319 -6.29 7.20 -16.67
CA LEU A 319 -7.17 7.28 -17.83
C LEU A 319 -7.56 5.92 -18.41
N VAL A 320 -6.72 4.90 -18.25
CA VAL A 320 -7.03 3.51 -18.65
C VAL A 320 -7.68 2.76 -17.49
N GLY A 321 -7.23 2.98 -16.27
CA GLY A 321 -7.73 2.29 -15.09
C GLY A 321 -9.18 2.62 -14.76
N LEU A 322 -9.58 3.90 -14.82
CA LEU A 322 -10.94 4.34 -14.48
C LEU A 322 -12.02 3.75 -15.41
N PRO A 323 -11.88 3.75 -16.77
CA PRO A 323 -12.86 3.10 -17.64
C PRO A 323 -12.95 1.59 -17.41
N LEU A 324 -11.82 0.91 -17.19
CA LEU A 324 -11.83 -0.52 -16.90
C LEU A 324 -12.49 -0.81 -15.55
N LEU A 325 -12.23 0.02 -14.52
CA LEU A 325 -12.90 -0.08 -13.23
C LEU A 325 -14.41 0.13 -13.37
N ALA A 326 -14.83 1.16 -14.10
CA ALA A 326 -16.24 1.44 -14.37
C ALA A 326 -16.91 0.29 -15.15
N ALA A 327 -16.24 -0.24 -16.18
CA ALA A 327 -16.76 -1.38 -16.95
C ALA A 327 -16.89 -2.63 -16.07
N GLY A 328 -15.90 -2.94 -15.23
CA GLY A 328 -15.96 -4.05 -14.28
C GLY A 328 -17.11 -3.91 -13.29
N LEU A 329 -17.36 -2.68 -12.78
CA LEU A 329 -18.49 -2.40 -11.88
C LEU A 329 -19.84 -2.55 -12.58
N VAL A 330 -19.98 -2.06 -13.82
CA VAL A 330 -21.21 -2.26 -14.62
C VAL A 330 -21.46 -3.74 -14.87
N LEU A 331 -20.42 -4.50 -15.26
CA LEU A 331 -20.54 -5.95 -15.45
C LEU A 331 -20.89 -6.68 -14.16
N LEU A 332 -20.38 -6.21 -13.01
CA LEU A 332 -20.74 -6.75 -11.70
C LEU A 332 -22.22 -6.53 -11.38
N ALA A 333 -22.77 -5.34 -11.68
CA ALA A 333 -24.18 -5.05 -11.53
C ALA A 333 -25.05 -5.95 -12.43
N LEU A 334 -24.63 -6.12 -13.69
CA LEU A 334 -25.30 -6.99 -14.67
C LEU A 334 -25.24 -8.47 -14.25
N ALA A 335 -24.11 -8.91 -13.69
CA ALA A 335 -23.96 -10.28 -13.17
C ALA A 335 -25.03 -10.60 -12.12
N GLY A 336 -25.36 -9.64 -11.25
CA GLY A 336 -26.45 -9.77 -10.27
C GLY A 336 -27.82 -9.83 -10.93
N GLY A 337 -28.09 -8.94 -11.89
CA GLY A 337 -29.37 -8.92 -12.59
C GLY A 337 -29.66 -10.19 -13.41
N LEU A 338 -28.58 -10.78 -13.99
CA LEU A 338 -28.68 -12.00 -14.81
C LEU A 338 -28.39 -13.29 -14.03
N SER A 339 -28.11 -13.19 -12.74
CA SER A 339 -27.70 -14.32 -11.86
C SER A 339 -26.56 -15.17 -12.48
N SER A 340 -25.57 -14.50 -13.11
CA SER A 340 -24.54 -15.15 -13.92
C SER A 340 -23.18 -15.13 -13.25
N LEU A 341 -22.70 -16.30 -12.81
CA LEU A 341 -21.36 -16.48 -12.25
C LEU A 341 -20.25 -16.22 -13.30
N PRO A 342 -20.33 -16.70 -14.55
CA PRO A 342 -19.34 -16.37 -15.58
C PRO A 342 -19.19 -14.87 -15.80
N LEU A 343 -20.29 -14.13 -15.83
CA LEU A 343 -20.25 -12.67 -15.98
C LEU A 343 -19.58 -11.99 -14.77
N LEU A 344 -19.81 -12.50 -13.56
CA LEU A 344 -19.12 -12.04 -12.35
C LEU A 344 -17.60 -12.25 -12.47
N LEU A 345 -17.14 -13.39 -12.99
CA LEU A 345 -15.71 -13.65 -13.17
C LEU A 345 -15.09 -12.68 -14.20
N VAL A 346 -15.78 -12.42 -15.32
CA VAL A 346 -15.35 -11.41 -16.30
C VAL A 346 -15.30 -10.01 -15.66
N ALA A 347 -16.33 -9.63 -14.90
CA ALA A 347 -16.38 -8.38 -14.13
C ALA A 347 -15.20 -8.26 -13.16
N THR A 348 -14.85 -9.37 -12.49
CA THR A 348 -13.73 -9.46 -11.55
C THR A 348 -12.38 -9.23 -12.22
N VAL A 349 -12.15 -9.83 -13.40
CA VAL A 349 -10.90 -9.65 -14.17
C VAL A 349 -10.77 -8.21 -14.67
N ILE A 350 -11.80 -7.68 -15.31
CA ILE A 350 -11.79 -6.33 -15.86
C ILE A 350 -11.70 -5.28 -14.74
N GLY A 351 -12.52 -5.42 -13.70
CA GLY A 351 -12.55 -4.50 -12.57
C GLY A 351 -11.27 -4.55 -11.75
N GLY A 352 -10.71 -5.75 -11.49
CA GLY A 352 -9.43 -5.92 -10.79
C GLY A 352 -8.26 -5.29 -11.56
N THR A 353 -8.23 -5.46 -12.88
CA THR A 353 -7.25 -4.81 -13.75
C THR A 353 -7.38 -3.29 -13.67
N GLY A 354 -8.61 -2.78 -13.79
CA GLY A 354 -8.92 -1.35 -13.68
C GLY A 354 -8.54 -0.77 -12.33
N GLN A 355 -8.85 -1.48 -11.25
CA GLN A 355 -8.50 -1.13 -9.88
C GLN A 355 -6.98 -1.00 -9.69
N GLY A 356 -6.21 -1.99 -10.18
CA GLY A 356 -4.76 -1.97 -10.07
C GLY A 356 -4.11 -0.80 -10.81
N LEU A 357 -4.56 -0.51 -12.05
CA LEU A 357 -4.05 0.62 -12.83
C LEU A 357 -4.44 1.97 -12.22
N ALA A 358 -5.70 2.13 -11.80
CA ALA A 358 -6.19 3.36 -11.18
C ALA A 358 -5.43 3.68 -9.88
N PHE A 359 -5.23 2.70 -9.02
CA PHE A 359 -4.43 2.85 -7.81
C PHE A 359 -2.97 3.18 -8.09
N LEU A 360 -2.32 2.44 -9.00
CA LEU A 360 -0.92 2.71 -9.36
C LEU A 360 -0.75 4.11 -9.95
N GLY A 361 -1.71 4.56 -10.76
CA GLY A 361 -1.74 5.90 -11.31
C GLY A 361 -1.83 6.97 -10.22
N GLY A 362 -2.80 6.85 -9.32
CA GLY A 362 -2.99 7.77 -8.20
C GLY A 362 -1.79 7.83 -7.26
N LEU A 363 -1.24 6.67 -6.89
CA LEU A 363 -0.03 6.58 -6.06
C LEU A 363 1.17 7.23 -6.75
N THR A 364 1.35 6.99 -8.05
CA THR A 364 2.45 7.58 -8.83
C THR A 364 2.32 9.09 -8.93
N ALA A 365 1.12 9.62 -9.18
CA ALA A 365 0.85 11.05 -9.26
C ALA A 365 1.15 11.76 -7.94
N VAL A 366 0.69 11.20 -6.83
CA VAL A 366 0.94 11.75 -5.48
C VAL A 366 2.42 11.69 -5.12
N ASN A 367 3.10 10.56 -5.40
CA ASN A 367 4.52 10.41 -5.16
C ASN A 367 5.38 11.42 -5.92
N GLN A 368 5.04 11.69 -7.19
CA GLN A 368 5.79 12.64 -8.04
C GLN A 368 5.53 14.11 -7.64
N ALA A 369 4.35 14.41 -7.10
CA ALA A 369 3.99 15.76 -6.67
C ALA A 369 4.44 16.09 -5.24
N ALA A 370 4.73 15.09 -4.42
CA ALA A 370 5.07 15.26 -3.02
C ALA A 370 6.46 15.91 -2.84
N PRO A 371 6.58 17.04 -2.11
CA PRO A 371 7.87 17.63 -1.76
C PRO A 371 8.72 16.66 -0.93
N SER A 372 10.04 16.67 -1.14
CA SER A 372 10.96 15.73 -0.48
C SER A 372 10.96 15.82 1.05
N ASP A 373 10.76 17.03 1.61
CA ASP A 373 10.70 17.32 3.04
C ASP A 373 9.40 16.87 3.70
N ARG A 374 8.31 16.68 2.93
CA ARG A 374 6.97 16.29 3.39
C ARG A 374 6.43 15.00 2.77
N HIS A 375 7.28 14.27 2.09
CA HIS A 375 6.89 13.08 1.33
C HIS A 375 6.20 12.02 2.20
N ALA A 376 6.71 11.76 3.40
CA ALA A 376 6.12 10.80 4.33
C ALA A 376 4.73 11.24 4.83
N ASP A 377 4.54 12.54 5.13
CA ASP A 377 3.27 13.08 5.61
C ASP A 377 2.17 13.00 4.53
N VAL A 378 2.54 13.33 3.28
CA VAL A 378 1.65 13.25 2.12
C VAL A 378 1.22 11.80 1.84
N LEU A 379 2.17 10.86 1.85
CA LEU A 379 1.85 9.44 1.64
C LEU A 379 1.00 8.86 2.76
N SER A 380 1.28 9.21 4.00
CA SER A 380 0.45 8.78 5.13
C SER A 380 -0.99 9.25 4.98
N SER A 381 -1.19 10.53 4.58
CA SER A 381 -2.52 11.09 4.29
C SER A 381 -3.20 10.36 3.13
N PHE A 382 -2.43 9.99 2.10
CA PHE A 382 -2.95 9.25 0.95
C PHE A 382 -3.40 7.83 1.34
N TYR A 383 -2.65 7.13 2.18
CA TYR A 383 -3.07 5.83 2.70
C TYR A 383 -4.32 5.91 3.57
N VAL A 384 -4.52 7.00 4.34
CA VAL A 384 -5.78 7.23 5.06
C VAL A 384 -6.97 7.27 4.09
N ILE A 385 -6.86 8.00 2.96
CA ILE A 385 -7.92 8.06 1.93
C ILE A 385 -8.18 6.67 1.34
N ILE A 386 -7.14 5.92 1.04
CA ILE A 386 -7.23 4.55 0.52
C ILE A 386 -8.01 3.65 1.50
N TYR A 387 -7.63 3.64 2.77
CA TYR A 387 -8.30 2.80 3.77
C TYR A 387 -9.72 3.27 4.07
N LEU A 388 -10.00 4.58 4.03
CA LEU A 388 -11.38 5.08 4.08
C LEU A 388 -12.19 4.59 2.88
N GLY A 389 -11.59 4.50 1.69
CA GLY A 389 -12.18 3.88 0.51
C GLY A 389 -12.54 2.41 0.74
N VAL A 390 -11.69 1.65 1.42
CA VAL A 390 -11.95 0.24 1.77
C VAL A 390 -13.12 0.10 2.75
N GLY A 391 -13.18 0.94 3.79
CA GLY A 391 -14.10 0.73 4.92
C GLY A 391 -15.43 1.47 4.79
N LEU A 392 -15.40 2.75 4.40
CA LEU A 392 -16.59 3.61 4.48
C LEU A 392 -17.70 3.23 3.51
N PRO A 393 -17.45 3.01 2.19
CA PRO A 393 -18.52 2.64 1.26
C PRO A 393 -19.16 1.29 1.58
N VAL A 394 -18.38 0.35 2.09
CA VAL A 394 -18.87 -1.01 2.44
C VAL A 394 -19.92 -0.97 3.56
N ILE A 395 -19.83 -0.04 4.51
CA ILE A 395 -20.85 0.14 5.55
C ILE A 395 -22.18 0.53 4.90
N GLY A 396 -22.16 1.46 3.94
CA GLY A 396 -23.35 1.85 3.19
C GLY A 396 -23.96 0.69 2.40
N VAL A 397 -23.13 -0.14 1.78
CA VAL A 397 -23.59 -1.37 1.10
C VAL A 397 -24.19 -2.36 2.10
N GLY A 398 -23.59 -2.57 3.26
CA GLY A 398 -24.13 -3.45 4.30
C GLY A 398 -25.47 -2.99 4.84
N LEU A 399 -25.64 -1.68 5.04
CA LEU A 399 -26.92 -1.10 5.42
C LEU A 399 -28.00 -1.35 4.34
N LEU A 400 -27.67 -1.05 3.09
CA LEU A 400 -28.60 -1.28 1.98
C LEU A 400 -28.88 -2.77 1.77
N ALA A 401 -27.90 -3.64 1.98
CA ALA A 401 -28.09 -5.10 1.93
C ALA A 401 -29.05 -5.61 3.00
N THR A 402 -29.03 -4.99 4.18
CA THR A 402 -29.96 -5.33 5.27
C THR A 402 -31.39 -4.88 4.96
N LEU A 403 -31.56 -3.73 4.28
CA LEU A 403 -32.85 -3.12 3.98
C LEU A 403 -33.51 -3.68 2.69
N ALA A 404 -32.71 -3.86 1.64
CA ALA A 404 -33.20 -4.17 0.29
C ALA A 404 -32.63 -5.48 -0.29
N GLY A 405 -31.80 -6.19 0.47
CA GLY A 405 -31.16 -7.42 0.04
C GLY A 405 -29.80 -7.20 -0.63
N LEU A 406 -28.95 -8.23 -0.59
CA LEU A 406 -27.56 -8.17 -1.02
C LEU A 406 -27.40 -7.86 -2.51
N LEU A 407 -28.23 -8.45 -3.38
CA LEU A 407 -28.16 -8.23 -4.84
C LEU A 407 -28.40 -6.77 -5.19
N VAL A 408 -29.47 -6.17 -4.65
CA VAL A 408 -29.81 -4.77 -4.87
C VAL A 408 -28.71 -3.85 -4.34
N ALA A 409 -28.18 -4.13 -3.16
CA ALA A 409 -27.14 -3.33 -2.54
C ALA A 409 -25.84 -3.30 -3.38
N VAL A 410 -25.41 -4.46 -3.87
CA VAL A 410 -24.21 -4.56 -4.75
C VAL A 410 -24.46 -3.86 -6.09
N GLN A 411 -25.64 -3.99 -6.66
CA GLN A 411 -26.00 -3.31 -7.91
C GLN A 411 -26.00 -1.78 -7.75
N CYS A 412 -26.65 -1.26 -6.70
CA CYS A 412 -26.67 0.18 -6.41
C CYS A 412 -25.26 0.73 -6.20
N PHE A 413 -24.43 0.03 -5.41
CA PHE A 413 -23.04 0.41 -5.19
C PHE A 413 -22.26 0.43 -6.52
N ALA A 414 -22.38 -0.65 -7.31
CA ALA A 414 -21.61 -0.81 -8.54
C ALA A 414 -21.98 0.28 -9.57
N VAL A 415 -23.26 0.60 -9.71
CA VAL A 415 -23.73 1.69 -10.59
C VAL A 415 -23.24 3.05 -10.09
N ALA A 416 -23.40 3.35 -8.80
CA ALA A 416 -22.97 4.62 -8.23
C ALA A 416 -21.45 4.81 -8.35
N ALA A 417 -20.66 3.79 -8.05
CA ALA A 417 -19.21 3.82 -8.18
C ALA A 417 -18.76 3.93 -9.64
N ALA A 418 -19.43 3.24 -10.58
CA ALA A 418 -19.15 3.37 -12.02
C ALA A 418 -19.42 4.80 -12.52
N VAL A 419 -20.54 5.41 -12.13
CA VAL A 419 -20.84 6.81 -12.47
C VAL A 419 -19.77 7.75 -11.91
N LEU A 420 -19.36 7.57 -10.67
CA LEU A 420 -18.28 8.38 -10.07
C LEU A 420 -16.93 8.18 -10.79
N CYS A 421 -16.59 6.96 -11.23
CA CYS A 421 -15.41 6.70 -12.05
C CYS A 421 -15.48 7.47 -13.39
N LEU A 422 -16.64 7.50 -14.06
CA LEU A 422 -16.82 8.24 -15.30
C LEU A 422 -16.75 9.76 -15.08
N VAL A 423 -17.32 10.27 -13.98
CA VAL A 423 -17.19 11.69 -13.60
C VAL A 423 -15.73 12.06 -13.39
N MET A 424 -14.97 11.23 -12.64
CA MET A 424 -13.55 11.45 -12.42
C MET A 424 -12.74 11.37 -13.72
N LEU A 425 -13.08 10.46 -14.63
CA LEU A 425 -12.48 10.39 -15.95
C LEU A 425 -12.69 11.70 -16.74
N LEU A 426 -13.89 12.27 -16.71
CA LEU A 426 -14.20 13.54 -17.34
C LEU A 426 -13.43 14.72 -16.72
N VAL A 427 -13.31 14.74 -15.40
CA VAL A 427 -12.52 15.76 -14.67
C VAL A 427 -11.05 15.72 -15.09
N LEU A 428 -10.45 14.53 -15.12
CA LEU A 428 -9.07 14.33 -15.54
C LEU A 428 -8.87 14.69 -17.03
N ALA A 429 -9.80 14.31 -17.91
CA ALA A 429 -9.73 14.64 -19.33
C ALA A 429 -9.80 16.15 -19.60
N ARG A 430 -10.71 16.87 -18.92
CA ARG A 430 -10.87 18.33 -19.05
C ARG A 430 -9.69 19.12 -18.49
N GLY A 431 -9.12 18.69 -17.39
CA GLY A 431 -7.94 19.33 -16.80
C GLY A 431 -6.76 19.42 -17.78
N HIS A 432 -6.63 18.43 -18.67
CA HIS A 432 -5.57 18.44 -19.70
C HIS A 432 -5.81 19.46 -20.81
N ARG A 433 -7.03 19.50 -21.33
CA ARG A 433 -7.34 20.44 -22.41
C ARG A 433 -7.07 21.90 -21.99
N ARG A 434 -7.30 22.22 -20.72
CA ARG A 434 -6.99 23.55 -20.17
C ARG A 434 -5.49 23.80 -20.04
N ALA A 435 -4.70 22.82 -19.59
CA ALA A 435 -3.25 22.93 -19.47
C ALA A 435 -2.56 23.02 -20.85
N SER A 436 -3.02 22.27 -21.85
CA SER A 436 -2.50 22.34 -23.23
C SER A 436 -2.90 23.61 -23.96
N ALA A 437 -4.07 24.20 -23.65
CA ALA A 437 -4.53 25.46 -24.23
C ALA A 437 -3.86 26.71 -23.58
N ALA A 438 -3.26 26.54 -22.39
CA ALA A 438 -2.57 27.62 -21.67
C ALA A 438 -1.08 27.75 -22.01
N ILE A 439 -0.52 26.94 -22.93
CA ILE A 439 0.83 27.12 -23.49
C ILE A 439 0.68 28.00 -24.74
N PRO A 440 0.97 29.32 -24.67
CA PRO A 440 0.97 30.15 -25.86
C PRO A 440 2.06 29.67 -26.80
N SER A 441 1.77 29.67 -28.11
CA SER A 441 2.78 29.40 -29.16
C SER A 441 3.87 30.49 -29.12
N ALA A 442 4.86 30.27 -28.29
CA ALA A 442 6.06 31.14 -28.22
C ALA A 442 7.08 30.80 -29.31
N ALA A 443 6.65 30.19 -30.42
CA ALA A 443 7.56 29.71 -31.46
C ALA A 443 7.33 30.34 -32.85
N THR A 444 6.73 31.55 -32.95
CA THR A 444 6.56 32.21 -34.26
C THR A 444 6.95 33.68 -34.30
N ASN A 445 7.93 34.12 -33.50
CA ASN A 445 8.44 35.50 -33.59
C ASN A 445 9.99 35.60 -33.55
N THR A 446 10.68 34.68 -34.25
CA THR A 446 12.12 34.87 -34.53
C THR A 446 12.45 34.50 -36.00
N ALA A 447 11.70 35.12 -36.93
CA ALA A 447 12.08 35.10 -38.34
C ALA A 447 11.51 36.34 -39.04
N ALA A 448 11.87 37.52 -38.54
CA ALA A 448 11.80 38.79 -39.28
C ALA A 448 12.55 39.84 -38.47
N ASP A 449 13.89 39.87 -38.60
CA ASP A 449 14.74 41.05 -38.60
C ASP A 449 16.13 40.62 -39.11
#